data_8528cba099d2fd3712d87ad620d9a09d
#
_entry.id   8528cba099d2fd3712d87ad620d9a09d
#
_cell.length_a   1.000
_cell.length_b   1.000
_cell.length_c   1.000
_cell.angle_alpha   90.00
_cell.angle_beta   90.00
_cell.angle_gamma   90.00
#
_symmetry.space_group_name_H-M   'P 1'
#
loop_
_entity.id
_entity.type
_entity.pdbx_description
1 polymer ?
#
loop_
_entity_poly.entity_id
_entity_poly.type
_entity_poly.pdbx_seq_one_letter_code
_entity_poly.pdbx_strand_id
1 'polypeptide(L)'
;KLDNVQILEHVAMTDILTDERDGATVCTGIVAVSVDEDDSVRPADELANANEGVHAGEPFEIHARHTLWATGGIGGVYDHSTNYPQLTGDACYIAQEHGITMEHLDYVQIHPTGLFSPQPGRTFLISESCRGEGAILLNAAGERFTDELQPRDVVAAAIREQMKHDGTEHEWLSFAPVERDVVTGHFANIRARCLEDGRDILDEPIPVTPTQHYFMGGVWVDKDGRTSMPELYAAGETACNGVHGKNRLASNSLLEALVWGRRAAWYMRTGESLAVEQAGEPALDGRHRALSSDTLAIDDLARAAGTQAAEE
;
A
#
# COMPACT_ATOMS: atom_id res chain seq x y z
N LYS A 1 -7.51 8.42 26.64
CA LYS A 1 -8.47 7.39 26.18
C LYS A 1 -9.85 8.06 26.11
N LEU A 2 -10.60 7.80 25.03
CA LEU A 2 -12.00 8.22 24.92
C LEU A 2 -12.86 7.08 25.49
N ASP A 3 -13.78 7.39 26.37
CA ASP A 3 -14.61 6.37 27.05
C ASP A 3 -15.60 5.66 26.12
N ASN A 4 -15.82 6.23 24.92
CA ASN A 4 -16.73 5.71 23.90
C ASN A 4 -16.00 5.00 22.74
N VAL A 5 -14.71 4.67 22.90
CA VAL A 5 -13.90 3.95 21.90
C VAL A 5 -13.43 2.63 22.47
N GLN A 6 -13.76 1.55 21.79
CA GLN A 6 -13.25 0.20 22.06
C GLN A 6 -12.26 -0.18 20.97
N ILE A 7 -11.10 -0.70 21.35
CA ILE A 7 -10.07 -1.24 20.45
C ILE A 7 -10.06 -2.75 20.66
N LEU A 8 -10.20 -3.50 19.58
CA LEU A 8 -10.01 -4.95 19.55
C LEU A 8 -8.69 -5.21 18.81
N GLU A 9 -7.73 -5.76 19.52
CA GLU A 9 -6.43 -6.16 18.97
C GLU A 9 -6.46 -7.66 18.65
N HIS A 10 -5.62 -8.12 17.73
CA HIS A 10 -5.57 -9.51 17.27
C HIS A 10 -6.93 -10.02 16.77
N VAL A 11 -7.60 -9.17 15.98
CA VAL A 11 -8.90 -9.48 15.36
C VAL A 11 -8.80 -9.19 13.86
N ALA A 12 -9.01 -10.22 13.05
CA ALA A 12 -9.05 -10.10 11.60
C ALA A 12 -10.50 -10.06 11.11
N MET A 13 -10.81 -9.12 10.21
CA MET A 13 -12.06 -9.11 9.46
C MET A 13 -11.98 -10.17 8.36
N THR A 14 -12.97 -11.05 8.31
CA THR A 14 -13.07 -12.12 7.30
C THR A 14 -14.19 -11.90 6.30
N ASP A 15 -15.20 -11.10 6.66
CA ASP A 15 -16.35 -10.80 5.80
C ASP A 15 -17.11 -9.56 6.31
N ILE A 16 -18.14 -9.14 5.57
CA ILE A 16 -19.13 -8.14 6.00
C ILE A 16 -20.48 -8.79 6.26
N LEU A 17 -21.23 -8.17 7.16
CA LEU A 17 -22.65 -8.49 7.37
C LEU A 17 -23.50 -7.62 6.44
N THR A 18 -24.45 -8.22 5.76
CA THR A 18 -25.38 -7.52 4.87
C THR A 18 -26.83 -7.78 5.20
N ASP A 19 -27.73 -6.87 4.82
CA ASP A 19 -29.17 -6.98 4.93
C ASP A 19 -29.83 -6.34 3.70
N GLU A 20 -31.05 -6.75 3.38
CA GLU A 20 -31.83 -6.15 2.30
C GLU A 20 -32.74 -5.05 2.87
N ARG A 21 -32.55 -3.80 2.42
CA ARG A 21 -33.37 -2.66 2.82
C ARG A 21 -33.80 -1.85 1.60
N ASP A 22 -35.10 -1.70 1.44
CA ASP A 22 -35.70 -0.92 0.34
C ASP A 22 -35.24 -1.38 -1.07
N GLY A 23 -34.93 -2.67 -1.21
CA GLY A 23 -34.46 -3.27 -2.47
C GLY A 23 -32.97 -3.04 -2.76
N ALA A 24 -32.20 -2.64 -1.77
CA ALA A 24 -30.75 -2.52 -1.84
C ALA A 24 -30.06 -3.35 -0.75
N THR A 25 -28.97 -4.01 -1.10
CA THR A 25 -28.10 -4.67 -0.12
C THR A 25 -27.30 -3.61 0.63
N VAL A 26 -27.36 -3.61 1.95
CA VAL A 26 -26.69 -2.65 2.83
C VAL A 26 -25.74 -3.36 3.78
N CYS A 27 -24.60 -2.74 4.09
CA CYS A 27 -23.67 -3.23 5.11
C CYS A 27 -24.26 -3.00 6.51
N THR A 28 -24.24 -4.02 7.37
CA THR A 28 -24.73 -3.95 8.76
C THR A 28 -23.69 -4.31 9.80
N GLY A 29 -22.43 -4.50 9.38
CA GLY A 29 -21.34 -4.84 10.26
C GLY A 29 -20.28 -5.69 9.56
N ILE A 30 -19.49 -6.41 10.35
CA ILE A 30 -18.44 -7.31 9.89
C ILE A 30 -18.51 -8.66 10.56
N VAL A 31 -17.98 -9.68 9.90
CA VAL A 31 -17.60 -10.95 10.51
C VAL A 31 -16.09 -10.87 10.83
N ALA A 32 -15.73 -11.31 12.00
CA ALA A 32 -14.36 -11.25 12.48
C ALA A 32 -13.95 -12.55 13.18
N VAL A 33 -12.66 -12.79 13.24
CA VAL A 33 -12.04 -13.90 13.98
C VAL A 33 -10.94 -13.37 14.87
N SER A 34 -10.71 -13.98 16.03
CA SER A 34 -9.51 -13.73 16.81
C SER A 34 -8.34 -14.47 16.16
N VAL A 35 -7.17 -13.82 16.07
CA VAL A 35 -5.92 -14.38 15.55
C VAL A 35 -4.89 -14.41 16.67
N ASP A 36 -4.01 -15.40 16.67
CA ASP A 36 -2.95 -15.51 17.67
C ASP A 36 -1.86 -14.43 17.47
N GLU A 37 -1.22 -14.02 18.56
CA GLU A 37 -0.14 -13.00 18.56
C GLU A 37 1.06 -13.40 17.68
N ASP A 38 1.30 -14.71 17.49
CA ASP A 38 2.43 -15.25 16.73
C ASP A 38 2.22 -15.26 15.20
N ASP A 39 1.03 -14.95 14.70
CA ASP A 39 0.75 -14.89 13.25
C ASP A 39 1.36 -13.65 12.54
N SER A 40 2.28 -12.97 13.19
CA SER A 40 2.83 -11.69 12.73
C SER A 40 3.79 -11.79 11.52
N VAL A 41 4.24 -12.97 11.11
CA VAL A 41 5.18 -13.11 9.96
C VAL A 41 4.99 -14.45 9.25
N ARG A 42 4.23 -14.48 8.16
CA ARG A 42 4.30 -15.59 7.20
C ARG A 42 5.00 -15.15 5.92
N PRO A 43 5.91 -15.99 5.37
CA PRO A 43 6.46 -15.76 4.04
C PRO A 43 5.36 -15.76 2.97
N ALA A 44 5.57 -15.02 1.87
CA ALA A 44 4.60 -14.88 0.77
C ALA A 44 4.20 -16.19 0.11
N ASP A 45 5.06 -17.22 0.15
CA ASP A 45 4.81 -18.58 -0.34
C ASP A 45 3.81 -19.37 0.52
N GLU A 46 3.64 -19.02 1.79
CA GLU A 46 2.60 -19.59 2.65
C GLU A 46 1.24 -18.88 2.49
N LEU A 47 1.21 -17.66 1.96
CA LEU A 47 -0.02 -16.91 1.70
C LEU A 47 -0.84 -17.49 0.52
N ALA A 48 -0.19 -18.16 -0.43
CA ALA A 48 -0.86 -18.88 -1.52
C ALA A 48 -1.73 -20.05 -1.05
N ASN A 49 -1.55 -20.50 0.20
CA ASN A 49 -2.34 -21.53 0.88
C ASN A 49 -3.10 -20.97 2.09
N ALA A 50 -3.48 -19.69 2.04
CA ALA A 50 -4.04 -18.93 3.17
C ALA A 50 -5.35 -19.48 3.79
N ASN A 51 -5.89 -20.58 3.25
CA ASN A 51 -7.00 -21.30 3.85
C ASN A 51 -6.58 -22.40 4.85
N GLU A 52 -5.28 -22.68 5.03
CA GLU A 52 -4.81 -23.74 5.92
C GLU A 52 -3.75 -23.22 6.90
N GLY A 53 -4.15 -22.45 7.91
CA GLY A 53 -3.19 -22.20 8.97
C GLY A 53 -3.28 -20.94 9.80
N VAL A 54 -4.31 -20.15 9.67
CA VAL A 54 -4.68 -19.21 10.74
C VAL A 54 -5.33 -20.06 11.82
N HIS A 55 -4.75 -20.19 13.00
CA HIS A 55 -5.47 -20.67 14.18
C HIS A 55 -6.48 -19.57 14.58
N ALA A 56 -7.46 -19.37 13.70
CA ALA A 56 -8.54 -18.45 13.92
C ALA A 56 -9.48 -19.04 14.96
N GLY A 57 -9.88 -18.25 15.93
CA GLY A 57 -10.98 -18.55 16.83
C GLY A 57 -12.30 -18.72 16.06
N GLU A 58 -13.35 -19.12 16.74
CA GLU A 58 -14.69 -19.15 16.15
C GLU A 58 -15.06 -17.76 15.62
N PRO A 59 -15.65 -17.67 14.40
CA PRO A 59 -16.13 -16.40 13.87
C PRO A 59 -17.17 -15.73 14.77
N PHE A 60 -17.10 -14.42 14.89
CA PHE A 60 -18.09 -13.63 15.62
C PHE A 60 -18.49 -12.39 14.82
N GLU A 61 -19.67 -11.88 15.11
CA GLU A 61 -20.26 -10.75 14.41
C GLU A 61 -20.11 -9.46 15.20
N ILE A 62 -19.77 -8.38 14.49
CA ILE A 62 -19.80 -7.01 15.02
C ILE A 62 -20.82 -6.22 14.22
N HIS A 63 -21.99 -5.98 14.81
CA HIS A 63 -23.05 -5.21 14.18
C HIS A 63 -22.79 -3.71 14.30
N ALA A 64 -22.95 -2.99 13.20
CA ALA A 64 -22.72 -1.55 13.14
C ALA A 64 -23.74 -0.86 12.22
N ARG A 65 -24.08 0.39 12.52
CA ARG A 65 -24.88 1.23 11.62
C ARG A 65 -24.07 1.66 10.41
N HIS A 66 -22.80 1.95 10.63
CA HIS A 66 -21.84 2.37 9.60
C HIS A 66 -20.55 1.58 9.79
N THR A 67 -19.99 1.09 8.73
CA THR A 67 -18.70 0.41 8.70
C THR A 67 -17.71 1.24 7.88
N LEU A 68 -16.52 1.50 8.41
CA LEU A 68 -15.44 2.18 7.67
C LEU A 68 -14.25 1.23 7.53
N TRP A 69 -13.88 0.94 6.29
CA TRP A 69 -12.66 0.22 5.98
C TRP A 69 -11.47 1.18 5.94
N ALA A 70 -10.46 0.89 6.74
CA ALA A 70 -9.16 1.54 6.75
C ALA A 70 -8.05 0.47 6.82
N THR A 71 -8.20 -0.57 6.00
CA THR A 71 -7.46 -1.83 6.05
C THR A 71 -6.09 -1.77 5.40
N GLY A 72 -5.71 -0.61 4.83
CA GLY A 72 -4.45 -0.48 4.10
C GLY A 72 -4.52 -1.05 2.69
N GLY A 73 -3.35 -1.27 2.08
CA GLY A 73 -3.21 -1.69 0.70
C GLY A 73 -2.94 -3.19 0.52
N ILE A 74 -2.20 -3.50 -0.53
CA ILE A 74 -1.90 -4.87 -0.99
C ILE A 74 -0.41 -5.22 -0.90
N GLY A 75 0.38 -4.43 -0.16
CA GLY A 75 1.84 -4.56 -0.19
C GLY A 75 2.39 -5.88 0.33
N GLY A 76 1.61 -6.60 1.16
CA GLY A 76 2.01 -7.89 1.71
C GLY A 76 2.09 -9.03 0.69
N VAL A 77 1.51 -8.86 -0.52
CA VAL A 77 1.59 -9.86 -1.61
C VAL A 77 2.84 -9.70 -2.48
N TYR A 78 3.73 -8.72 -2.17
CA TYR A 78 4.95 -8.46 -2.91
C TYR A 78 6.17 -8.90 -2.13
N ASP A 79 7.12 -9.55 -2.78
CA ASP A 79 8.38 -10.02 -2.17
C ASP A 79 9.18 -8.86 -1.56
N HIS A 80 9.22 -7.71 -2.27
CA HIS A 80 9.84 -6.49 -1.79
C HIS A 80 8.78 -5.41 -1.59
N SER A 81 8.42 -5.14 -0.33
CA SER A 81 7.44 -4.13 0.03
C SER A 81 7.86 -3.32 1.25
N THR A 82 7.57 -2.02 1.21
CA THR A 82 7.71 -1.16 2.39
C THR A 82 6.54 -1.30 3.36
N ASN A 83 5.51 -2.04 2.98
CA ASN A 83 4.35 -2.33 3.81
C ASN A 83 4.60 -3.56 4.71
N TYR A 84 3.75 -3.73 5.69
CA TYR A 84 3.77 -4.93 6.51
C TYR A 84 3.19 -6.12 5.75
N PRO A 85 3.68 -7.36 5.98
CA PRO A 85 3.18 -8.56 5.30
C PRO A 85 1.69 -8.84 5.50
N GLN A 86 1.09 -8.35 6.58
CA GLN A 86 -0.34 -8.49 6.89
C GLN A 86 -1.25 -7.64 5.99
N LEU A 87 -0.71 -6.73 5.18
CA LEU A 87 -1.51 -5.88 4.28
C LEU A 87 -1.73 -6.60 2.94
N THR A 88 -2.57 -7.62 2.96
CA THR A 88 -2.81 -8.55 1.84
C THR A 88 -3.96 -8.15 0.93
N GLY A 89 -4.66 -7.04 1.22
CA GLY A 89 -5.76 -6.55 0.39
C GLY A 89 -7.12 -7.19 0.72
N ASP A 90 -7.32 -7.66 1.92
CA ASP A 90 -8.52 -8.39 2.34
C ASP A 90 -9.82 -7.66 2.02
N ALA A 91 -9.87 -6.34 2.20
CA ALA A 91 -11.04 -5.55 1.81
C ALA A 91 -11.33 -5.61 0.30
N CYS A 92 -10.32 -5.76 -0.55
CA CYS A 92 -10.53 -5.92 -1.99
C CYS A 92 -11.11 -7.30 -2.32
N TYR A 93 -10.67 -8.36 -1.63
CA TYR A 93 -11.28 -9.69 -1.79
C TYR A 93 -12.73 -9.70 -1.35
N ILE A 94 -13.03 -9.14 -0.17
CA ILE A 94 -14.40 -9.03 0.34
C ILE A 94 -15.25 -8.16 -0.61
N ALA A 95 -14.70 -7.05 -1.12
CA ALA A 95 -15.39 -6.20 -2.09
C ALA A 95 -15.75 -6.96 -3.36
N GLN A 96 -14.87 -7.82 -3.86
CA GLN A 96 -15.11 -8.66 -5.04
C GLN A 96 -16.26 -9.64 -4.80
N GLU A 97 -16.26 -10.35 -3.68
CA GLU A 97 -17.31 -11.33 -3.31
C GLU A 97 -18.70 -10.68 -3.20
N HIS A 98 -18.77 -9.46 -2.69
CA HIS A 98 -20.00 -8.71 -2.51
C HIS A 98 -20.37 -7.77 -3.67
N GLY A 99 -19.63 -7.78 -4.77
CA GLY A 99 -19.91 -6.93 -5.94
C GLY A 99 -19.76 -5.43 -5.65
N ILE A 100 -18.92 -5.06 -4.66
CA ILE A 100 -18.60 -3.67 -4.33
C ILE A 100 -17.64 -3.14 -5.40
N THR A 101 -17.89 -1.94 -5.90
CA THR A 101 -17.09 -1.34 -6.98
C THR A 101 -15.66 -1.11 -6.53
N MET A 102 -14.72 -1.53 -7.36
CA MET A 102 -13.29 -1.26 -7.22
C MET A 102 -12.78 -0.56 -8.48
N GLU A 103 -11.72 0.23 -8.35
CA GLU A 103 -11.09 0.92 -9.49
C GLU A 103 -9.57 0.81 -9.42
N HIS A 104 -8.95 0.81 -10.61
CA HIS A 104 -7.51 0.95 -10.81
C HIS A 104 -6.65 -0.04 -9.98
N LEU A 105 -7.04 -1.31 -9.93
CA LEU A 105 -6.29 -2.33 -9.21
C LEU A 105 -4.84 -2.50 -9.71
N ASP A 106 -4.55 -2.07 -10.96
CA ASP A 106 -3.22 -2.02 -11.56
C ASP A 106 -2.39 -0.77 -11.14
N TYR A 107 -2.97 0.16 -10.35
CA TYR A 107 -2.26 1.36 -9.92
C TYR A 107 -1.46 1.10 -8.66
N VAL A 108 -0.28 0.53 -8.83
CA VAL A 108 0.67 0.25 -7.75
C VAL A 108 1.93 1.08 -7.94
N GLN A 109 2.28 1.86 -6.92
CA GLN A 109 3.50 2.66 -6.93
C GLN A 109 4.68 1.81 -6.46
N ILE A 110 5.70 1.73 -7.30
CA ILE A 110 6.98 1.12 -6.97
C ILE A 110 7.96 2.23 -6.58
N HIS A 111 8.56 2.11 -5.40
CA HIS A 111 9.65 2.99 -5.00
C HIS A 111 10.98 2.46 -5.52
N PRO A 112 11.82 3.29 -6.13
CA PRO A 112 13.08 2.82 -6.75
C PRO A 112 14.06 2.19 -5.77
N THR A 113 14.12 2.70 -4.54
CA THR A 113 15.21 2.42 -3.60
C THR A 113 14.70 1.87 -2.27
N GLY A 114 14.28 0.60 -2.23
CA GLY A 114 14.20 -0.20 -1.01
C GLY A 114 15.57 -0.77 -0.67
N LEU A 115 15.94 -0.85 0.59
CA LEU A 115 17.17 -1.53 1.01
C LEU A 115 17.02 -3.04 0.75
N PHE A 116 17.83 -3.56 -0.15
CA PHE A 116 17.78 -4.98 -0.47
C PHE A 116 18.28 -5.83 0.71
N SER A 117 17.52 -6.83 1.06
CA SER A 117 17.88 -7.86 2.03
C SER A 117 17.40 -9.22 1.51
N PRO A 118 18.21 -10.28 1.58
CA PRO A 118 17.78 -11.64 1.26
C PRO A 118 16.87 -12.24 2.35
N GLN A 119 16.71 -11.55 3.48
CA GLN A 119 15.83 -11.98 4.56
C GLN A 119 14.40 -11.53 4.27
N PRO A 120 13.38 -12.39 4.47
CA PRO A 120 11.99 -12.03 4.29
C PRO A 120 11.58 -10.95 5.29
N GLY A 121 10.57 -10.17 4.93
CA GLY A 121 9.98 -9.17 5.79
C GLY A 121 9.86 -7.82 5.12
N ARG A 122 9.50 -6.82 5.92
CA ARG A 122 9.29 -5.45 5.45
C ARG A 122 10.58 -4.83 4.94
N THR A 123 10.60 -4.41 3.68
CA THR A 123 11.74 -3.71 3.08
C THR A 123 11.89 -2.31 3.70
N PHE A 124 13.09 -1.99 4.16
CA PHE A 124 13.39 -0.66 4.70
C PHE A 124 13.51 0.35 3.55
N LEU A 125 12.74 1.44 3.66
CA LEU A 125 12.72 2.48 2.64
C LEU A 125 13.97 3.37 2.73
N ILE A 126 14.74 3.44 1.64
CA ILE A 126 15.74 4.49 1.44
C ILE A 126 15.04 5.68 0.79
N SER A 127 14.89 6.75 1.56
CA SER A 127 14.10 7.93 1.17
C SER A 127 14.55 8.52 -0.17
N GLU A 128 13.58 9.01 -0.94
CA GLU A 128 13.82 9.76 -2.18
C GLU A 128 14.72 10.98 -1.97
N SER A 129 14.66 11.59 -0.78
CA SER A 129 15.53 12.72 -0.43
C SER A 129 17.02 12.39 -0.51
N CYS A 130 17.43 11.13 -0.34
CA CYS A 130 18.82 10.73 -0.53
C CYS A 130 19.31 11.03 -1.96
N ARG A 131 18.51 10.71 -2.96
CA ARG A 131 18.78 11.01 -4.37
C ARG A 131 18.67 12.51 -4.64
N GLY A 132 17.74 13.19 -4.00
CA GLY A 132 17.60 14.64 -4.04
C GLY A 132 18.81 15.40 -3.49
N GLU A 133 19.50 14.86 -2.49
CA GLU A 133 20.74 15.41 -1.93
C GLU A 133 22.00 14.94 -2.68
N GLY A 134 21.86 14.17 -3.76
CA GLY A 134 22.95 13.82 -4.65
C GLY A 134 23.46 12.39 -4.58
N ALA A 135 22.81 11.48 -3.85
CA ALA A 135 23.16 10.07 -3.91
C ALA A 135 22.87 9.50 -5.31
N ILE A 136 23.80 8.68 -5.83
CA ILE A 136 23.79 8.17 -7.22
C ILE A 136 23.60 6.66 -7.26
N LEU A 137 22.94 6.19 -8.32
CA LEU A 137 22.75 4.78 -8.63
C LEU A 137 23.91 4.24 -9.45
N LEU A 138 24.47 3.11 -9.00
CA LEU A 138 25.58 2.42 -9.64
C LEU A 138 25.18 0.99 -9.98
N ASN A 139 25.64 0.50 -11.13
CA ASN A 139 25.52 -0.88 -11.56
C ASN A 139 26.57 -1.79 -10.88
N ALA A 140 26.56 -3.08 -11.19
CA ALA A 140 27.51 -4.05 -10.65
C ALA A 140 28.99 -3.71 -10.97
N ALA A 141 29.26 -2.96 -12.04
CA ALA A 141 30.60 -2.49 -12.41
C ALA A 141 31.00 -1.18 -11.68
N GLY A 142 30.11 -0.60 -10.87
CA GLY A 142 30.34 0.68 -10.19
C GLY A 142 30.13 1.91 -11.09
N GLU A 143 29.41 1.77 -12.20
CA GLU A 143 29.14 2.83 -13.15
C GLU A 143 27.72 3.39 -12.94
N ARG A 144 27.56 4.72 -13.04
CA ARG A 144 26.25 5.37 -13.01
C ARG A 144 25.47 5.08 -14.29
N PHE A 145 24.22 4.63 -14.19
CA PHE A 145 23.44 4.17 -15.35
C PHE A 145 22.15 4.97 -15.60
N THR A 146 21.72 5.85 -14.69
CA THR A 146 20.47 6.60 -14.83
C THR A 146 20.57 8.00 -14.23
N ASP A 147 19.58 8.86 -14.51
CA ASP A 147 19.35 10.11 -13.81
C ASP A 147 18.37 9.85 -12.65
N GLU A 148 18.85 9.94 -11.43
CA GLU A 148 18.15 9.61 -10.19
C GLU A 148 16.99 10.57 -9.86
N LEU A 149 16.92 11.74 -10.51
CA LEU A 149 15.91 12.75 -10.27
C LEU A 149 14.67 12.61 -11.18
N GLN A 150 14.67 11.62 -12.07
CA GLN A 150 13.48 11.28 -12.85
C GLN A 150 12.32 10.78 -11.96
N PRO A 151 11.07 10.76 -12.45
CA PRO A 151 9.93 10.18 -11.75
C PRO A 151 10.20 8.76 -11.25
N ARG A 152 9.57 8.37 -10.14
CA ARG A 152 9.82 7.08 -9.46
C ARG A 152 9.68 5.88 -10.37
N ASP A 153 8.64 5.86 -11.21
CA ASP A 153 8.37 4.81 -12.18
C ASP A 153 9.49 4.67 -13.21
N VAL A 154 10.04 5.80 -13.69
CA VAL A 154 11.17 5.82 -14.64
C VAL A 154 12.44 5.28 -13.99
N VAL A 155 12.76 5.73 -12.79
CA VAL A 155 13.97 5.26 -12.06
C VAL A 155 13.82 3.79 -11.67
N ALA A 156 12.64 3.35 -11.22
CA ALA A 156 12.40 1.95 -10.89
C ALA A 156 12.53 1.04 -12.12
N ALA A 157 12.03 1.47 -13.28
CA ALA A 157 12.21 0.76 -14.55
C ALA A 157 13.70 0.68 -14.96
N ALA A 158 14.45 1.78 -14.83
CA ALA A 158 15.87 1.79 -15.12
C ALA A 158 16.67 0.83 -14.24
N ILE A 159 16.35 0.76 -12.94
CA ILE A 159 16.99 -0.19 -12.01
C ILE A 159 16.67 -1.63 -12.42
N ARG A 160 15.40 -1.97 -12.71
CA ARG A 160 15.02 -3.33 -13.14
C ARG A 160 15.74 -3.75 -14.43
N GLU A 161 15.82 -2.85 -15.41
CA GLU A 161 16.52 -3.13 -16.66
C GLU A 161 18.02 -3.35 -16.41
N GLN A 162 18.64 -2.56 -15.52
CA GLN A 162 20.04 -2.74 -15.18
C GLN A 162 20.29 -4.05 -14.42
N MET A 163 19.44 -4.39 -13.45
CA MET A 163 19.49 -5.68 -12.72
C MET A 163 19.42 -6.86 -13.69
N LYS A 164 18.51 -6.80 -14.68
CA LYS A 164 18.37 -7.80 -15.72
C LYS A 164 19.64 -7.92 -16.59
N HIS A 165 20.22 -6.78 -16.96
CA HIS A 165 21.46 -6.72 -17.73
C HIS A 165 22.65 -7.33 -16.95
N ASP A 166 22.76 -7.01 -15.67
CA ASP A 166 23.87 -7.43 -14.82
C ASP A 166 23.65 -8.83 -14.20
N GLY A 167 22.43 -9.36 -14.30
CA GLY A 167 22.06 -10.64 -13.69
C GLY A 167 22.08 -10.61 -12.16
N THR A 168 21.64 -9.50 -11.57
CA THR A 168 21.65 -9.22 -10.13
C THR A 168 20.25 -9.08 -9.57
N GLU A 169 20.08 -9.27 -8.26
CA GLU A 169 18.81 -9.03 -7.54
C GLU A 169 18.71 -7.61 -6.96
N HIS A 170 19.75 -6.81 -7.11
CA HIS A 170 19.81 -5.43 -6.62
C HIS A 170 20.84 -4.62 -7.42
N GLU A 171 20.73 -3.31 -7.33
CA GLU A 171 21.76 -2.36 -7.74
C GLU A 171 22.29 -1.60 -6.52
N TRP A 172 23.17 -0.65 -6.73
CA TRP A 172 23.86 0.03 -5.66
C TRP A 172 23.48 1.51 -5.58
N LEU A 173 23.28 2.02 -4.37
CA LEU A 173 23.11 3.45 -4.09
C LEU A 173 24.33 3.95 -3.33
N SER A 174 25.04 4.90 -3.92
CA SER A 174 26.26 5.50 -3.35
C SER A 174 25.98 6.90 -2.81
N PHE A 175 26.41 7.15 -1.58
CA PHE A 175 26.40 8.47 -0.94
C PHE A 175 27.72 9.23 -1.11
N ALA A 176 28.67 8.72 -1.87
CA ALA A 176 29.98 9.36 -2.06
C ALA A 176 29.92 10.82 -2.54
N PRO A 177 28.93 11.23 -3.39
CA PRO A 177 28.80 12.64 -3.78
C PRO A 177 28.11 13.53 -2.73
N VAL A 178 27.48 12.94 -1.68
CA VAL A 178 26.73 13.69 -0.65
C VAL A 178 27.65 14.16 0.45
N GLU A 179 27.51 15.40 0.87
CA GLU A 179 28.29 15.96 1.97
C GLU A 179 28.13 15.12 3.26
N ARG A 180 29.24 14.78 3.93
CA ARG A 180 29.22 13.90 5.12
C ARG A 180 28.32 14.43 6.23
N ASP A 181 28.28 15.75 6.42
CA ASP A 181 27.43 16.39 7.44
C ASP A 181 25.94 16.25 7.11
N VAL A 182 25.56 16.25 5.81
CA VAL A 182 24.20 15.95 5.37
C VAL A 182 23.85 14.50 5.66
N VAL A 183 24.75 13.57 5.35
CA VAL A 183 24.52 12.14 5.64
C VAL A 183 24.35 11.89 7.15
N THR A 184 25.20 12.45 7.98
CA THR A 184 25.17 12.24 9.44
C THR A 184 24.02 12.97 10.11
N GLY A 185 23.55 14.10 9.56
CA GLY A 185 22.45 14.90 10.09
C GLY A 185 21.09 14.46 9.54
N HIS A 186 20.87 14.54 8.23
CA HIS A 186 19.57 14.28 7.62
C HIS A 186 19.26 12.79 7.48
N PHE A 187 20.27 11.93 7.29
CA PHE A 187 20.09 10.51 7.01
C PHE A 187 20.59 9.60 8.15
N ALA A 188 20.68 10.14 9.38
CA ALA A 188 21.16 9.41 10.55
C ALA A 188 20.42 8.07 10.77
N ASN A 189 19.11 8.04 10.61
CA ASN A 189 18.30 6.82 10.75
C ASN A 189 18.57 5.80 9.64
N ILE A 190 18.76 6.27 8.40
CA ILE A 190 19.13 5.39 7.27
C ILE A 190 20.51 4.79 7.52
N ARG A 191 21.48 5.63 7.94
CA ARG A 191 22.81 5.15 8.27
C ARG A 191 22.79 4.13 9.42
N ALA A 192 22.03 4.40 10.49
CA ALA A 192 21.91 3.49 11.63
C ALA A 192 21.37 2.13 11.17
N ARG A 193 20.33 2.11 10.33
CA ARG A 193 19.76 0.86 9.79
C ARG A 193 20.76 0.11 8.91
N CYS A 194 21.51 0.81 8.05
CA CYS A 194 22.52 0.17 7.20
C CYS A 194 23.69 -0.41 8.01
N LEU A 195 24.06 0.26 9.12
CA LEU A 195 25.08 -0.24 10.05
C LEU A 195 24.66 -1.56 10.73
N GLU A 196 23.37 -1.79 10.97
CA GLU A 196 22.87 -3.08 11.47
C GLU A 196 23.16 -4.23 10.48
N ASP A 197 23.19 -3.94 9.18
CA ASP A 197 23.56 -4.88 8.13
C ASP A 197 25.09 -4.86 7.84
N GLY A 198 25.88 -4.15 8.68
CA GLY A 198 27.34 -4.08 8.58
C GLY A 198 27.87 -3.12 7.52
N ARG A 199 27.03 -2.19 6.97
CA ARG A 199 27.41 -1.24 5.92
C ARG A 199 27.34 0.20 6.42
N ASP A 200 28.41 0.95 6.29
CA ASP A 200 28.39 2.40 6.53
C ASP A 200 28.23 3.14 5.18
N ILE A 201 27.09 3.83 5.02
CA ILE A 201 26.78 4.60 3.81
C ILE A 201 27.76 5.77 3.56
N LEU A 202 28.61 6.11 4.56
CA LEU A 202 29.68 7.08 4.41
C LEU A 202 30.91 6.53 3.66
N ASP A 203 31.08 5.23 3.66
CA ASP A 203 32.31 4.59 3.20
C ASP A 203 32.09 3.63 2.02
N GLU A 204 30.86 3.10 1.88
CA GLU A 204 30.52 2.17 0.79
C GLU A 204 29.07 2.35 0.29
N PRO A 205 28.79 1.95 -0.97
CA PRO A 205 27.41 1.93 -1.47
C PRO A 205 26.58 0.82 -0.80
N ILE A 206 25.27 1.03 -0.77
CA ILE A 206 24.29 0.08 -0.21
C ILE A 206 23.47 -0.58 -1.33
N PRO A 207 23.06 -1.85 -1.17
CA PRO A 207 22.23 -2.54 -2.15
C PRO A 207 20.79 -2.02 -2.09
N VAL A 208 20.20 -1.73 -3.24
CA VAL A 208 18.83 -1.22 -3.36
C VAL A 208 18.08 -1.97 -4.47
N THR A 209 16.78 -2.16 -4.25
CA THR A 209 15.89 -2.82 -5.21
C THR A 209 14.57 -2.07 -5.35
N PRO A 210 13.93 -2.06 -6.53
CA PRO A 210 12.58 -1.54 -6.69
C PRO A 210 11.59 -2.30 -5.80
N THR A 211 10.80 -1.54 -5.04
CA THR A 211 10.02 -2.07 -3.92
C THR A 211 8.60 -1.53 -3.99
N GLN A 212 7.61 -2.38 -3.81
CA GLN A 212 6.23 -1.93 -3.67
C GLN A 212 6.13 -0.94 -2.50
N HIS A 213 5.39 0.16 -2.71
CA HIS A 213 5.37 1.25 -1.74
C HIS A 213 3.98 1.78 -1.42
N TYR A 214 3.08 1.88 -2.41
CA TYR A 214 1.73 2.38 -2.19
C TYR A 214 0.77 1.86 -3.26
N PHE A 215 -0.45 1.55 -2.84
CA PHE A 215 -1.54 1.13 -3.70
C PHE A 215 -2.51 2.30 -3.92
N MET A 216 -2.60 2.81 -5.17
CA MET A 216 -3.49 3.93 -5.51
C MET A 216 -4.86 3.47 -6.01
N GLY A 217 -5.00 2.19 -6.34
CA GLY A 217 -6.27 1.55 -6.62
C GLY A 217 -7.03 1.15 -5.36
N GLY A 218 -8.03 0.30 -5.50
CA GLY A 218 -8.78 -0.27 -4.37
C GLY A 218 -10.28 -0.06 -4.46
N VAL A 219 -10.93 -0.07 -3.32
CA VAL A 219 -12.38 0.14 -3.21
C VAL A 219 -12.73 1.54 -3.64
N TRP A 220 -13.57 1.66 -4.69
CA TRP A 220 -14.04 2.96 -5.16
C TRP A 220 -14.81 3.69 -4.06
N VAL A 221 -14.53 4.98 -3.88
CA VAL A 221 -15.25 5.86 -2.98
C VAL A 221 -15.55 7.22 -3.61
N ASP A 222 -16.66 7.79 -3.21
CA ASP A 222 -16.98 9.18 -3.54
C ASP A 222 -16.20 10.18 -2.66
N LYS A 223 -16.51 11.46 -2.84
CA LYS A 223 -15.90 12.57 -2.09
C LYS A 223 -16.12 12.49 -0.57
N ASP A 224 -17.10 11.74 -0.10
CA ASP A 224 -17.44 11.58 1.31
C ASP A 224 -17.04 10.20 1.85
N GLY A 225 -16.21 9.44 1.10
CA GLY A 225 -15.72 8.13 1.47
C GLY A 225 -16.75 7.02 1.41
N ARG A 226 -17.92 7.24 0.77
CA ARG A 226 -18.94 6.22 0.59
C ARG A 226 -18.55 5.27 -0.53
N THR A 227 -18.69 3.99 -0.32
CA THR A 227 -18.55 2.96 -1.36
C THR A 227 -19.82 2.82 -2.21
N SER A 228 -19.83 1.88 -3.14
CA SER A 228 -21.05 1.52 -3.90
C SER A 228 -22.08 0.76 -3.04
N MET A 229 -21.70 0.23 -1.89
CA MET A 229 -22.62 -0.43 -0.94
C MET A 229 -23.04 0.56 0.15
N PRO A 230 -24.35 0.80 0.35
CA PRO A 230 -24.85 1.67 1.41
C PRO A 230 -24.34 1.23 2.81
N GLU A 231 -24.09 2.20 3.67
CA GLU A 231 -23.57 2.06 5.05
C GLU A 231 -22.14 1.53 5.15
N LEU A 232 -21.46 1.29 4.00
CA LEU A 232 -20.06 0.95 3.92
C LEU A 232 -19.25 2.11 3.35
N TYR A 233 -18.18 2.44 4.03
CA TYR A 233 -17.24 3.53 3.72
C TYR A 233 -15.82 2.98 3.63
N ALA A 234 -14.95 3.70 2.92
CA ALA A 234 -13.52 3.41 2.94
C ALA A 234 -12.69 4.69 2.91
N ALA A 235 -11.52 4.66 3.54
CA ALA A 235 -10.57 5.78 3.56
C ALA A 235 -9.12 5.28 3.73
N GLY A 236 -8.16 6.07 3.28
CA GLY A 236 -6.75 5.70 3.25
C GLY A 236 -6.44 4.74 2.11
N GLU A 237 -5.34 4.00 2.19
CA GLU A 237 -4.80 3.21 1.09
C GLU A 237 -5.71 2.09 0.57
N THR A 238 -6.72 1.67 1.35
CA THR A 238 -7.75 0.72 0.87
C THR A 238 -8.72 1.34 -0.14
N ALA A 239 -8.82 2.67 -0.19
CA ALA A 239 -9.81 3.41 -0.96
C ALA A 239 -9.22 4.02 -2.23
N CYS A 240 -9.88 3.79 -3.37
CA CYS A 240 -9.60 4.50 -4.62
C CYS A 240 -10.54 5.71 -4.75
N ASN A 241 -10.06 6.90 -4.37
CA ASN A 241 -10.77 8.18 -4.51
C ASN A 241 -10.28 9.02 -5.72
N GLY A 242 -9.30 8.50 -6.47
CA GLY A 242 -8.76 9.11 -7.68
C GLY A 242 -7.74 10.24 -7.47
N VAL A 243 -7.52 10.72 -6.23
CA VAL A 243 -6.67 11.90 -5.97
C VAL A 243 -5.20 11.71 -6.35
N HIS A 244 -4.72 10.48 -6.32
CA HIS A 244 -3.33 10.16 -6.60
C HIS A 244 -3.05 9.86 -8.09
N GLY A 245 -4.09 9.55 -8.88
CA GLY A 245 -3.89 9.05 -10.23
C GLY A 245 -3.00 7.80 -10.24
N LYS A 246 -2.19 7.63 -11.30
CA LYS A 246 -1.31 6.46 -11.46
C LYS A 246 0.02 6.55 -10.71
N ASN A 247 0.39 7.73 -10.20
CA ASN A 247 1.68 7.95 -9.53
C ASN A 247 1.55 8.98 -8.42
N ARG A 248 1.46 8.51 -7.18
CA ARG A 248 1.24 9.33 -5.99
C ARG A 248 2.43 10.26 -5.71
N LEU A 249 2.13 11.54 -5.44
CA LEU A 249 3.13 12.48 -4.93
C LEU A 249 3.58 12.07 -3.52
N ALA A 250 4.87 12.21 -3.25
CA ALA A 250 5.47 11.86 -1.96
C ALA A 250 4.71 12.45 -0.78
N SER A 251 4.48 11.66 0.26
CA SER A 251 3.77 12.00 1.51
C SER A 251 2.29 12.37 1.38
N ASN A 252 1.73 12.45 0.16
CA ASN A 252 0.36 12.91 -0.06
C ASN A 252 -0.71 11.93 0.46
N SER A 253 -0.34 10.66 0.67
CA SER A 253 -1.24 9.65 1.27
C SER A 253 -1.69 9.99 2.69
N LEU A 254 -0.86 10.65 3.49
CA LEU A 254 -1.24 11.06 4.84
C LEU A 254 -2.33 12.13 4.81
N LEU A 255 -2.22 13.08 3.88
CA LEU A 255 -3.23 14.13 3.68
C LEU A 255 -4.54 13.54 3.17
N GLU A 256 -4.46 12.64 2.21
CA GLU A 256 -5.60 11.91 1.65
C GLU A 256 -6.35 11.16 2.75
N ALA A 257 -5.67 10.32 3.54
CA ALA A 257 -6.28 9.54 4.60
C ALA A 257 -6.99 10.44 5.66
N LEU A 258 -6.37 11.56 6.05
CA LEU A 258 -6.95 12.51 6.99
C LEU A 258 -8.19 13.21 6.41
N VAL A 259 -8.15 13.62 5.13
CA VAL A 259 -9.26 14.31 4.49
C VAL A 259 -10.46 13.39 4.31
N TRP A 260 -10.25 12.20 3.71
CA TRP A 260 -11.36 11.27 3.47
C TRP A 260 -11.89 10.65 4.76
N GLY A 261 -11.03 10.30 5.71
CA GLY A 261 -11.48 9.84 7.03
C GLY A 261 -12.35 10.86 7.76
N ARG A 262 -11.98 12.15 7.71
CA ARG A 262 -12.80 13.23 8.28
C ARG A 262 -14.14 13.40 7.54
N ARG A 263 -14.14 13.35 6.21
CA ARG A 263 -15.34 13.49 5.38
C ARG A 263 -16.31 12.33 5.61
N ALA A 264 -15.81 11.10 5.63
CA ALA A 264 -16.60 9.91 5.94
C ALA A 264 -17.24 10.01 7.34
N ALA A 265 -16.45 10.33 8.37
CA ALA A 265 -16.97 10.50 9.73
C ALA A 265 -18.03 11.61 9.84
N TRP A 266 -17.88 12.70 9.10
CA TRP A 266 -18.89 13.76 9.05
C TRP A 266 -20.17 13.25 8.40
N TYR A 267 -20.07 12.60 7.24
CA TYR A 267 -21.23 12.07 6.52
C TYR A 267 -21.99 11.02 7.34
N MET A 268 -21.30 10.06 7.95
CA MET A 268 -21.89 9.07 8.85
C MET A 268 -22.71 9.71 9.98
N ARG A 269 -22.25 10.85 10.49
CA ARG A 269 -22.91 11.56 11.59
C ARG A 269 -24.11 12.38 11.16
N THR A 270 -24.03 13.04 9.99
CA THR A 270 -25.00 14.08 9.60
C THR A 270 -25.88 13.68 8.43
N GLY A 271 -25.48 12.72 7.61
CA GLY A 271 -26.08 12.43 6.31
C GLY A 271 -25.79 13.49 5.22
N GLU A 272 -24.91 14.45 5.51
CA GLU A 272 -24.61 15.57 4.62
C GLU A 272 -23.09 15.64 4.33
N SER A 273 -22.74 16.06 3.11
CA SER A 273 -21.35 16.32 2.76
C SER A 273 -20.76 17.46 3.60
N LEU A 274 -19.52 17.30 4.03
CA LEU A 274 -18.79 18.37 4.69
C LEU A 274 -18.57 19.51 3.69
N ALA A 275 -19.09 20.71 4.02
CA ALA A 275 -18.89 21.89 3.22
C ALA A 275 -17.39 22.25 3.16
N VAL A 276 -16.84 22.32 1.95
CA VAL A 276 -15.48 22.81 1.73
C VAL A 276 -15.61 24.30 1.47
N GLU A 277 -15.10 25.13 2.36
CA GLU A 277 -14.92 26.54 2.07
C GLU A 277 -13.89 26.66 0.93
N GLN A 278 -14.40 26.89 -0.27
CA GLN A 278 -13.75 27.42 -1.47
C GLN A 278 -12.28 26.99 -1.76
N ALA A 279 -12.02 25.72 -1.92
CA ALA A 279 -11.00 25.26 -2.86
C ALA A 279 -11.75 24.56 -3.99
N GLY A 280 -11.58 25.02 -5.22
CA GLY A 280 -12.34 24.53 -6.37
C GLY A 280 -12.39 23.00 -6.40
N GLU A 281 -13.59 22.45 -6.58
CA GLU A 281 -13.77 21.00 -6.70
C GLU A 281 -12.89 20.50 -7.85
N PRO A 282 -12.06 19.46 -7.65
CA PRO A 282 -11.52 18.77 -8.80
C PRO A 282 -12.73 18.21 -9.56
N ALA A 283 -12.83 18.54 -10.85
CA ALA A 283 -13.84 18.02 -11.72
C ALA A 283 -13.59 16.50 -11.84
N LEU A 284 -14.29 15.72 -11.05
CA LEU A 284 -14.39 14.28 -11.24
C LEU A 284 -15.20 14.09 -12.51
N ASP A 285 -14.51 13.77 -13.61
CA ASP A 285 -15.15 13.42 -14.88
C ASP A 285 -16.02 12.17 -14.62
N GLY A 286 -17.33 12.35 -14.67
CA GLY A 286 -18.35 11.36 -14.30
C GLY A 286 -18.44 10.15 -15.24
N ARG A 287 -17.31 9.66 -15.75
CA ARG A 287 -17.22 8.41 -16.52
C ARG A 287 -16.91 7.24 -15.61
N HIS A 288 -17.85 6.92 -14.75
CA HIS A 288 -17.85 5.63 -14.07
C HIS A 288 -18.08 4.52 -15.12
N ARG A 289 -17.03 3.90 -15.54
CA ARG A 289 -17.11 2.68 -16.31
C ARG A 289 -17.23 1.55 -15.29
N ALA A 290 -18.43 0.98 -15.16
CA ALA A 290 -18.58 -0.31 -14.50
C ALA A 290 -17.54 -1.26 -15.13
N LEU A 291 -16.70 -1.85 -14.30
CA LEU A 291 -15.70 -2.81 -14.76
C LEU A 291 -16.45 -3.95 -15.45
N SER A 292 -16.15 -4.19 -16.72
CA SER A 292 -16.60 -5.37 -17.44
C SER A 292 -15.96 -6.60 -16.76
N SER A 293 -16.57 -7.76 -16.94
CA SER A 293 -16.11 -9.07 -16.43
C SER A 293 -14.69 -9.51 -16.82
N ASP A 294 -13.95 -8.64 -17.50
CA ASP A 294 -12.55 -8.83 -17.90
C ASP A 294 -11.55 -8.18 -16.93
N THR A 295 -12.00 -7.83 -15.72
CA THR A 295 -11.12 -7.29 -14.67
C THR A 295 -10.24 -8.42 -14.14
N LEU A 296 -8.93 -8.23 -14.19
CA LEU A 296 -7.94 -9.10 -13.58
C LEU A 296 -8.37 -9.37 -12.13
N ALA A 297 -8.58 -10.63 -11.79
CA ALA A 297 -8.82 -11.03 -10.41
C ALA A 297 -7.63 -10.60 -9.54
N ILE A 298 -7.86 -10.36 -8.26
CA ILE A 298 -6.78 -9.99 -7.32
C ILE A 298 -5.70 -11.08 -7.31
N ASP A 299 -6.09 -12.36 -7.47
CA ASP A 299 -5.20 -13.48 -7.68
C ASP A 299 -4.29 -13.34 -8.91
N ASP A 300 -4.76 -12.67 -9.96
CA ASP A 300 -3.95 -12.39 -11.16
C ASP A 300 -2.97 -11.25 -10.91
N LEU A 301 -3.28 -10.29 -10.01
CA LEU A 301 -2.33 -9.28 -9.55
C LEU A 301 -1.23 -9.89 -8.68
N ALA A 302 -1.58 -10.80 -7.78
CA ALA A 302 -0.62 -11.54 -6.97
C ALA A 302 0.27 -12.43 -7.86
N ARG A 303 -0.31 -13.13 -8.86
CA ARG A 303 0.45 -13.91 -9.84
C ARG A 303 1.30 -13.02 -10.76
N ALA A 304 0.78 -11.88 -11.21
CA ALA A 304 1.55 -10.93 -12.03
C ALA A 304 2.71 -10.32 -11.23
N ALA A 305 2.54 -10.10 -9.92
CA ALA A 305 3.62 -9.67 -9.03
C ALA A 305 4.69 -10.75 -8.86
N GLY A 306 4.29 -12.03 -8.73
CA GLY A 306 5.20 -13.17 -8.64
C GLY A 306 5.80 -13.60 -9.99
N THR A 307 5.04 -13.52 -11.10
CA THR A 307 5.53 -13.86 -12.45
C THR A 307 6.39 -12.76 -13.05
N GLN A 308 6.25 -11.50 -12.67
CA GLN A 308 7.21 -10.46 -13.05
C GLN A 308 8.61 -10.71 -12.46
N ALA A 309 8.71 -11.51 -11.41
CA ALA A 309 9.99 -12.00 -10.88
C ALA A 309 10.50 -13.27 -11.61
N ALA A 310 9.65 -13.98 -12.36
CA ALA A 310 9.98 -15.29 -12.95
C ALA A 310 10.01 -15.30 -14.50
N GLU A 311 9.43 -14.34 -15.20
CA GLU A 311 9.34 -14.31 -16.68
C GLU A 311 10.01 -13.10 -17.33
N GLU A 312 10.61 -12.19 -16.58
CA GLU A 312 11.49 -11.13 -17.05
C GLU A 312 12.89 -11.24 -16.45
#